data_fce1e2a32d852dacd50d0c412ba425b6
#
_entry.id   fce1e2a32d852dacd50d0c412ba425b6
#
_cell.length_a   1.000
_cell.length_b   1.000
_cell.length_c   1.000
_cell.angle_alpha   90.00
_cell.angle_beta   90.00
_cell.angle_gamma   90.00
#
_symmetry.space_group_name_H-M   'P 1'
#
loop_
_entity.id
_entity.type
_entity.pdbx_description
1 polymer ?
#
loop_
_entity_poly.entity_id
_entity_poly.type
_entity_poly.pdbx_seq_one_letter_code
_entity_poly.pdbx_strand_id
1 'polypeptide(L)'
;MSRDKQRLANPVAESVHAAACDYRLQRVRDQLTQAGCDAILLYDPVNIRYATDTSNMQIWTMHNAARYALVFAQGPVLLWEFHNCAHLHDGNRQVDEIRDAINWSHFGAGSRASERARTWADELGAELHRHCESRPTLAVDTAAHHGVQLLQDTGIAIREGESLMESARVIKSDSELELMRWTMRVCEAGVQRMFDELEPGMNEQELWSWLHYENVRDRKSVV
;
A
#
# COMPACT_ATOMS: atom_id res chain seq x y z
N MET A 1 -16.40 -20.25 -32.36
CA MET A 1 -17.18 -19.01 -32.38
C MET A 1 -16.66 -18.10 -31.29
N SER A 2 -15.97 -17.01 -31.66
CA SER A 2 -15.44 -16.04 -30.72
C SER A 2 -16.62 -15.37 -29.98
N ARG A 3 -16.84 -15.74 -28.74
CA ARG A 3 -17.66 -14.93 -27.83
C ARG A 3 -16.76 -13.78 -27.35
N ASP A 4 -16.76 -12.71 -28.11
CA ASP A 4 -16.23 -11.42 -27.66
C ASP A 4 -17.12 -10.94 -26.50
N LYS A 5 -16.89 -11.50 -25.31
CA LYS A 5 -17.60 -11.04 -24.09
C LYS A 5 -17.09 -9.62 -23.84
N GLN A 6 -17.99 -8.68 -23.95
CA GLN A 6 -17.77 -7.25 -23.83
C GLN A 6 -17.03 -6.97 -22.52
N ARG A 7 -15.91 -6.27 -22.62
CA ARG A 7 -15.11 -5.81 -21.47
C ARG A 7 -15.98 -4.93 -20.60
N LEU A 8 -15.99 -5.18 -19.28
CA LEU A 8 -16.66 -4.31 -18.33
C LEU A 8 -15.92 -2.95 -18.29
N ALA A 9 -16.63 -1.87 -18.61
CA ALA A 9 -16.11 -0.52 -18.44
C ALA A 9 -16.28 -0.10 -16.98
N ASN A 10 -15.25 0.53 -16.40
CA ASN A 10 -15.35 1.10 -15.06
C ASN A 10 -16.37 2.25 -15.06
N PRO A 11 -17.50 2.13 -14.37
CA PRO A 11 -18.54 3.17 -14.31
C PRO A 11 -18.23 4.22 -13.23
N VAL A 12 -17.23 3.97 -12.37
CA VAL A 12 -16.93 4.85 -11.24
C VAL A 12 -16.22 6.10 -11.72
N ALA A 13 -16.76 7.26 -11.39
CA ALA A 13 -16.18 8.53 -11.76
C ALA A 13 -14.84 8.75 -11.03
N GLU A 14 -13.88 9.43 -11.69
CA GLU A 14 -12.60 9.78 -11.11
C GLU A 14 -12.72 10.59 -9.82
N SER A 15 -13.76 11.45 -9.72
CA SER A 15 -14.05 12.21 -8.51
C SER A 15 -14.42 11.32 -7.30
N VAL A 16 -15.08 10.17 -7.53
CA VAL A 16 -15.38 9.19 -6.47
C VAL A 16 -14.11 8.51 -6.00
N HIS A 17 -13.24 8.14 -6.93
CA HIS A 17 -11.92 7.57 -6.59
C HIS A 17 -11.09 8.57 -5.79
N ALA A 18 -10.99 9.82 -6.25
CA ALA A 18 -10.28 10.88 -5.53
C ALA A 18 -10.83 11.11 -4.10
N ALA A 19 -12.15 11.16 -3.95
CA ALA A 19 -12.79 11.30 -2.64
C ALA A 19 -12.51 10.11 -1.71
N ALA A 20 -12.44 8.88 -2.25
CA ALA A 20 -12.06 7.70 -1.47
C ALA A 20 -10.60 7.79 -1.00
N CYS A 21 -9.67 8.24 -1.85
CA CYS A 21 -8.27 8.42 -1.50
C CYS A 21 -8.08 9.49 -0.42
N ASP A 22 -8.73 10.64 -0.56
CA ASP A 22 -8.68 11.73 0.44
C ASP A 22 -9.24 11.25 1.79
N TYR A 23 -10.36 10.52 1.78
CA TYR A 23 -10.93 9.94 3.00
C TYR A 23 -9.98 8.96 3.66
N ARG A 24 -9.35 8.04 2.91
CA ARG A 24 -8.43 7.03 3.44
C ARG A 24 -7.24 7.67 4.14
N LEU A 25 -6.60 8.62 3.48
CA LEU A 25 -5.46 9.35 4.08
C LEU A 25 -5.89 10.08 5.35
N GLN A 26 -7.06 10.73 5.34
CA GLN A 26 -7.59 11.41 6.53
C GLN A 26 -7.86 10.41 7.67
N ARG A 27 -8.42 9.22 7.37
CA ARG A 27 -8.61 8.16 8.38
C ARG A 27 -7.32 7.73 9.05
N VAL A 28 -6.22 7.59 8.30
CA VAL A 28 -4.90 7.29 8.86
C VAL A 28 -4.45 8.41 9.81
N ARG A 29 -4.55 9.67 9.37
CA ARG A 29 -4.19 10.84 10.17
C ARG A 29 -5.01 10.97 11.46
N ASP A 30 -6.31 10.68 11.39
CA ASP A 30 -7.18 10.68 12.56
C ASP A 30 -6.77 9.61 13.59
N GLN A 31 -6.43 8.40 13.14
CA GLN A 31 -5.96 7.34 14.03
C GLN A 31 -4.61 7.68 14.66
N LEU A 32 -3.69 8.26 13.90
CA LEU A 32 -2.42 8.76 14.46
C LEU A 32 -2.64 9.80 15.55
N THR A 33 -3.50 10.77 15.29
CA THR A 33 -3.83 11.83 16.24
C THR A 33 -4.45 11.25 17.51
N GLN A 34 -5.40 10.31 17.39
CA GLN A 34 -6.03 9.64 18.53
C GLN A 34 -5.03 8.84 19.37
N ALA A 35 -4.06 8.20 18.71
CA ALA A 35 -3.02 7.41 19.39
C ALA A 35 -1.87 8.24 19.94
N GLY A 36 -1.82 9.55 19.66
CA GLY A 36 -0.70 10.42 20.02
C GLY A 36 0.60 10.02 19.33
N CYS A 37 0.49 9.61 18.04
CA CYS A 37 1.61 9.32 17.17
C CYS A 37 1.80 10.45 16.16
N ASP A 38 3.05 10.87 15.95
CA ASP A 38 3.38 11.94 15.02
C ASP A 38 3.36 11.46 13.55
N ALA A 39 3.72 10.20 13.35
CA ALA A 39 3.74 9.60 12.03
C ALA A 39 3.55 8.06 12.09
N ILE A 40 3.32 7.46 10.92
CA ILE A 40 3.37 6.00 10.73
C ILE A 40 4.29 5.65 9.59
N LEU A 41 5.14 4.64 9.82
CA LEU A 41 5.95 3.98 8.80
C LEU A 41 5.23 2.73 8.33
N LEU A 42 4.95 2.66 7.04
CA LEU A 42 4.21 1.60 6.39
C LEU A 42 5.13 0.78 5.48
N TYR A 43 5.17 -0.52 5.69
CA TYR A 43 5.83 -1.50 4.81
C TYR A 43 4.85 -2.47 4.16
N ASP A 44 3.70 -2.72 4.80
CA ASP A 44 2.66 -3.54 4.21
C ASP A 44 2.11 -2.88 2.93
N PRO A 45 2.15 -3.56 1.76
CA PRO A 45 1.75 -2.95 0.49
C PRO A 45 0.25 -2.62 0.43
N VAL A 46 -0.59 -3.28 1.24
CA VAL A 46 -2.02 -2.94 1.35
C VAL A 46 -2.20 -1.64 2.12
N ASN A 47 -1.44 -1.46 3.21
CA ASN A 47 -1.45 -0.23 4.00
C ASN A 47 -0.86 0.95 3.23
N ILE A 48 0.26 0.74 2.53
CA ILE A 48 0.84 1.77 1.63
C ILE A 48 -0.21 2.19 0.60
N ARG A 49 -0.83 1.23 -0.09
CA ARG A 49 -1.87 1.54 -1.07
C ARG A 49 -3.06 2.25 -0.46
N TYR A 50 -3.51 1.86 0.73
CA TYR A 50 -4.62 2.51 1.42
C TYR A 50 -4.33 4.00 1.68
N ALA A 51 -3.15 4.30 2.21
CA ALA A 51 -2.77 5.67 2.58
C ALA A 51 -2.38 6.55 1.40
N THR A 52 -1.78 5.97 0.34
CA THR A 52 -1.09 6.73 -0.72
C THR A 52 -1.68 6.51 -2.12
N ASP A 53 -2.61 5.56 -2.29
CA ASP A 53 -3.11 5.10 -3.59
C ASP A 53 -2.00 4.69 -4.58
N THR A 54 -0.87 4.23 -4.06
CA THR A 54 0.27 3.77 -4.86
C THR A 54 0.47 2.27 -4.76
N SER A 55 0.86 1.61 -5.84
CA SER A 55 1.15 0.18 -5.84
C SER A 55 2.31 -0.15 -6.79
N ASN A 56 3.17 -1.09 -6.38
CA ASN A 56 4.22 -1.64 -7.21
C ASN A 56 4.57 -3.04 -6.74
N MET A 57 4.57 -4.03 -7.65
CA MET A 57 4.96 -5.42 -7.39
C MET A 57 4.46 -5.97 -6.03
N GLN A 58 3.17 -5.80 -5.72
CA GLN A 58 2.60 -6.05 -4.38
C GLN A 58 2.95 -7.42 -3.81
N ILE A 59 2.86 -8.49 -4.60
CA ILE A 59 3.16 -9.85 -4.13
C ILE A 59 4.64 -9.97 -3.73
N TRP A 60 5.54 -9.37 -4.52
CA TRP A 60 6.96 -9.38 -4.22
C TRP A 60 7.28 -8.52 -3.00
N THR A 61 6.66 -7.35 -2.86
CA THR A 61 6.86 -6.42 -1.72
C THR A 61 6.29 -6.96 -0.41
N MET A 62 5.27 -7.78 -0.44
CA MET A 62 4.80 -8.51 0.76
C MET A 62 5.86 -9.44 1.34
N HIS A 63 6.74 -9.98 0.51
CA HIS A 63 7.84 -10.84 0.94
C HIS A 63 9.14 -10.07 1.20
N ASN A 64 9.36 -9.00 0.45
CA ASN A 64 10.61 -8.22 0.49
C ASN A 64 10.31 -6.77 0.89
N ALA A 65 10.64 -6.40 2.11
CA ALA A 65 10.44 -5.06 2.67
C ALA A 65 11.41 -4.05 2.04
N ALA A 66 11.17 -3.68 0.79
CA ALA A 66 12.04 -2.81 -0.01
C ALA A 66 11.35 -1.54 -0.53
N ARG A 67 10.07 -1.36 -0.20
CA ARG A 67 9.26 -0.19 -0.52
C ARG A 67 8.53 0.22 0.76
N TYR A 68 8.50 1.51 1.08
CA TYR A 68 7.87 1.97 2.32
C TYR A 68 7.36 3.41 2.18
N ALA A 69 6.43 3.78 3.04
CA ALA A 69 5.89 5.14 3.10
C ALA A 69 5.91 5.67 4.55
N LEU A 70 6.13 6.96 4.71
CA LEU A 70 6.04 7.68 5.97
C LEU A 70 4.90 8.69 5.86
N VAL A 71 3.86 8.48 6.66
CA VAL A 71 2.68 9.35 6.70
C VAL A 71 2.67 10.11 8.00
N PHE A 72 2.75 11.42 7.95
CA PHE A 72 2.64 12.27 9.15
C PHE A 72 1.18 12.52 9.50
N ALA A 73 0.88 12.59 10.82
CA ALA A 73 -0.42 12.99 11.33
C ALA A 73 -0.75 14.43 10.89
N GLN A 74 0.25 15.30 10.96
CA GLN A 74 0.23 16.68 10.47
C GLN A 74 1.51 16.90 9.66
N GLY A 75 1.42 16.90 8.34
CA GLY A 75 2.60 17.06 7.50
C GLY A 75 2.57 16.24 6.21
N PRO A 76 3.73 16.02 5.60
CA PRO A 76 3.82 15.38 4.31
C PRO A 76 3.56 13.86 4.35
N VAL A 77 3.32 13.31 3.18
CA VAL A 77 3.36 11.88 2.86
C VAL A 77 4.57 11.64 1.98
N LEU A 78 5.53 10.87 2.49
CA LEU A 78 6.76 10.54 1.80
C LEU A 78 6.72 9.07 1.37
N LEU A 79 7.08 8.80 0.11
CA LEU A 79 7.14 7.45 -0.44
C LEU A 79 8.56 7.13 -0.88
N TRP A 80 9.11 6.03 -0.37
CA TRP A 80 10.34 5.43 -0.88
C TRP A 80 10.01 4.29 -1.83
N GLU A 81 10.33 4.49 -3.10
CA GLU A 81 10.00 3.59 -4.20
C GLU A 81 11.27 2.89 -4.73
N PHE A 82 11.09 1.81 -5.49
CA PHE A 82 12.21 1.18 -6.19
C PHE A 82 12.87 2.15 -7.14
N HIS A 83 14.19 2.03 -7.26
CA HIS A 83 14.97 2.80 -8.22
C HIS A 83 14.35 2.77 -9.63
N ASN A 84 14.25 3.92 -10.28
CA ASN A 84 13.62 4.12 -11.59
C ASN A 84 12.11 3.82 -11.68
N CYS A 85 11.39 3.66 -10.57
CA CYS A 85 9.95 3.39 -10.57
C CYS A 85 9.07 4.59 -10.17
N ALA A 86 9.64 5.75 -9.88
CA ALA A 86 8.88 6.95 -9.48
C ALA A 86 7.79 7.34 -10.50
N HIS A 87 8.06 7.14 -11.80
CA HIS A 87 7.11 7.41 -12.89
C HIS A 87 5.78 6.64 -12.80
N LEU A 88 5.72 5.55 -12.03
CA LEU A 88 4.48 4.79 -11.82
C LEU A 88 3.43 5.58 -11.04
N HIS A 89 3.85 6.67 -10.41
CA HIS A 89 3.02 7.50 -9.53
C HIS A 89 2.88 8.93 -10.05
N ASP A 90 3.17 9.16 -11.33
CA ASP A 90 2.97 10.45 -11.97
C ASP A 90 1.51 10.91 -11.83
N GLY A 91 1.31 12.11 -11.29
CA GLY A 91 -0.02 12.66 -11.04
C GLY A 91 -0.71 12.16 -9.77
N ASN A 92 -0.06 11.35 -8.94
CA ASN A 92 -0.59 10.97 -7.62
C ASN A 92 -0.72 12.21 -6.74
N ARG A 93 -1.86 12.32 -6.03
CA ARG A 93 -2.22 13.50 -5.23
C ARG A 93 -2.01 13.31 -3.73
N GLN A 94 -1.80 12.07 -3.28
CA GLN A 94 -1.66 11.73 -1.87
C GLN A 94 -0.19 11.72 -1.41
N VAL A 95 0.77 11.70 -2.34
CA VAL A 95 2.21 11.65 -2.04
C VAL A 95 2.83 13.00 -2.35
N ASP A 96 3.49 13.61 -1.37
CA ASP A 96 4.15 14.89 -1.52
C ASP A 96 5.56 14.76 -2.11
N GLU A 97 6.27 13.67 -1.79
CA GLU A 97 7.63 13.43 -2.29
C GLU A 97 7.90 11.94 -2.48
N ILE A 98 8.58 11.60 -3.59
CA ILE A 98 9.01 10.23 -3.90
C ILE A 98 10.53 10.18 -3.89
N ARG A 99 11.10 9.19 -3.21
CA ARG A 99 12.55 8.96 -3.08
C ARG A 99 12.92 7.53 -3.46
N ASP A 100 14.19 7.30 -3.74
CA ASP A 100 14.72 5.95 -3.94
C ASP A 100 14.79 5.19 -2.61
N ALA A 101 14.23 4.01 -2.56
CA ALA A 101 14.20 3.19 -1.34
C ALA A 101 15.57 2.64 -0.98
N ILE A 102 15.91 2.71 0.30
CA ILE A 102 17.08 2.05 0.87
C ILE A 102 16.71 0.61 1.24
N ASN A 103 17.05 -0.33 0.38
CA ASN A 103 16.88 -1.76 0.71
C ASN A 103 18.05 -2.23 1.59
N TRP A 104 17.74 -2.57 2.83
CA TRP A 104 18.67 -3.07 3.85
C TRP A 104 18.44 -4.53 4.25
N SER A 105 17.55 -5.24 3.53
CA SER A 105 17.40 -6.69 3.70
C SER A 105 18.71 -7.41 3.30
N HIS A 106 18.99 -8.53 3.94
CA HIS A 106 20.19 -9.32 3.56
C HIS A 106 20.12 -9.77 2.10
N PHE A 107 18.93 -10.08 1.59
CA PHE A 107 18.72 -10.42 0.19
C PHE A 107 19.16 -9.30 -0.77
N GLY A 108 18.81 -8.05 -0.47
CA GLY A 108 19.12 -6.92 -1.35
C GLY A 108 20.49 -6.26 -1.12
N ALA A 109 21.01 -6.34 0.11
CA ALA A 109 22.22 -5.62 0.53
C ALA A 109 23.43 -6.54 0.84
N GLY A 110 23.19 -7.85 1.02
CA GLY A 110 24.26 -8.80 1.36
C GLY A 110 25.01 -8.41 2.63
N SER A 111 26.33 -8.42 2.57
CA SER A 111 27.20 -8.02 3.71
C SER A 111 27.08 -6.56 4.14
N ARG A 112 26.46 -5.70 3.30
CA ARG A 112 26.23 -4.28 3.61
C ARG A 112 24.88 -4.01 4.29
N ALA A 113 24.12 -5.05 4.65
CA ALA A 113 22.80 -4.92 5.23
C ALA A 113 22.77 -4.00 6.48
N SER A 114 23.72 -4.19 7.41
CA SER A 114 23.80 -3.39 8.64
C SER A 114 24.17 -1.92 8.37
N GLU A 115 25.08 -1.65 7.43
CA GLU A 115 25.45 -0.30 7.01
C GLU A 115 24.23 0.41 6.42
N ARG A 116 23.53 -0.26 5.47
CA ARG A 116 22.35 0.32 4.81
C ARG A 116 21.16 0.51 5.78
N ALA A 117 21.00 -0.38 6.75
CA ALA A 117 19.99 -0.23 7.79
C ALA A 117 20.23 1.03 8.64
N ARG A 118 21.49 1.36 8.95
CA ARG A 118 21.82 2.62 9.64
C ARG A 118 21.50 3.83 8.78
N THR A 119 21.93 3.84 7.51
CA THR A 119 21.61 4.93 6.57
C THR A 119 20.10 5.14 6.46
N TRP A 120 19.33 4.05 6.37
CA TRP A 120 17.86 4.10 6.36
C TRP A 120 17.28 4.69 7.67
N ALA A 121 17.78 4.26 8.83
CA ALA A 121 17.30 4.76 10.11
C ALA A 121 17.65 6.24 10.30
N ASP A 122 18.87 6.64 9.91
CA ASP A 122 19.32 8.03 9.98
C ASP A 122 18.48 8.95 9.08
N GLU A 123 18.16 8.50 7.85
CA GLU A 123 17.30 9.27 6.93
C GLU A 123 15.88 9.44 7.50
N LEU A 124 15.24 8.37 7.95
CA LEU A 124 13.91 8.44 8.56
C LEU A 124 13.91 9.27 9.85
N GLY A 125 14.96 9.12 10.67
CA GLY A 125 15.15 9.91 11.88
C GLY A 125 15.25 11.41 11.58
N ALA A 126 16.02 11.77 10.57
CA ALA A 126 16.15 13.16 10.14
C ALA A 126 14.81 13.75 9.66
N GLU A 127 14.00 12.98 8.91
CA GLU A 127 12.67 13.43 8.47
C GLU A 127 11.74 13.63 9.67
N LEU A 128 11.70 12.68 10.60
CA LEU A 128 10.86 12.79 11.80
C LEU A 128 11.25 14.00 12.65
N HIS A 129 12.54 14.22 12.90
CA HIS A 129 13.01 15.38 13.65
C HIS A 129 12.81 16.72 12.92
N ARG A 130 12.72 16.71 11.58
CA ARG A 130 12.40 17.92 10.80
C ARG A 130 10.95 18.35 10.95
N HIS A 131 10.03 17.40 11.09
CA HIS A 131 8.60 17.66 11.10
C HIS A 131 7.94 17.61 12.48
N CYS A 132 8.68 17.19 13.52
CA CYS A 132 8.18 17.08 14.89
C CYS A 132 8.97 18.01 15.83
N GLU A 133 8.27 18.77 16.68
CA GLU A 133 8.88 19.73 17.61
C GLU A 133 9.55 19.09 18.84
N SER A 134 9.19 17.86 19.17
CA SER A 134 9.66 17.13 20.35
C SER A 134 10.20 15.76 19.95
N ARG A 135 10.46 14.88 20.93
CA ARG A 135 10.82 13.49 20.67
C ARG A 135 9.72 12.80 19.85
N PRO A 136 9.97 12.41 18.57
CA PRO A 136 8.95 11.84 17.71
C PRO A 136 8.42 10.51 18.23
N THR A 137 7.11 10.29 18.09
CA THR A 137 6.45 9.00 18.28
C THR A 137 6.02 8.44 16.95
N LEU A 138 6.67 7.36 16.51
CA LEU A 138 6.44 6.69 15.23
C LEU A 138 5.68 5.39 15.44
N ALA A 139 4.53 5.26 14.81
CA ALA A 139 3.88 3.96 14.64
C ALA A 139 4.55 3.19 13.49
N VAL A 140 4.64 1.86 13.59
CA VAL A 140 5.23 1.00 12.54
C VAL A 140 4.30 -0.18 12.33
N ASP A 141 3.83 -0.40 11.10
CA ASP A 141 2.92 -1.51 10.78
C ASP A 141 3.65 -2.85 10.76
N THR A 142 4.80 -2.89 10.11
CA THR A 142 5.69 -4.05 10.12
C THR A 142 7.12 -3.62 9.85
N ALA A 143 8.07 -4.15 10.60
CA ALA A 143 9.50 -3.97 10.34
C ALA A 143 10.31 -5.07 11.01
N ALA A 144 11.49 -5.38 10.45
CA ALA A 144 12.42 -6.27 11.12
C ALA A 144 12.93 -5.64 12.42
N HIS A 145 13.08 -6.46 13.47
CA HIS A 145 13.50 -6.03 14.82
C HIS A 145 14.75 -5.13 14.81
N HIS A 146 15.76 -5.49 14.00
CA HIS A 146 16.99 -4.70 13.88
C HIS A 146 16.73 -3.25 13.42
N GLY A 147 15.84 -3.04 12.44
CA GLY A 147 15.46 -1.70 11.99
C GLY A 147 14.75 -0.90 13.08
N VAL A 148 13.86 -1.53 13.84
CA VAL A 148 13.17 -0.90 14.98
C VAL A 148 14.18 -0.41 16.03
N GLN A 149 15.18 -1.23 16.36
CA GLN A 149 16.24 -0.85 17.29
C GLN A 149 17.03 0.38 16.80
N LEU A 150 17.43 0.38 15.51
CA LEU A 150 18.15 1.50 14.94
C LEU A 150 17.35 2.81 14.95
N LEU A 151 16.04 2.75 14.67
CA LEU A 151 15.16 3.92 14.80
C LEU A 151 15.07 4.42 16.24
N GLN A 152 14.99 3.51 17.21
CA GLN A 152 15.00 3.89 18.64
C GLN A 152 16.32 4.57 19.05
N ASP A 153 17.45 4.12 18.50
CA ASP A 153 18.78 4.70 18.72
C ASP A 153 18.88 6.16 18.19
N THR A 154 18.03 6.55 17.23
CA THR A 154 17.91 7.95 16.77
C THR A 154 17.04 8.83 17.69
N GLY A 155 16.57 8.30 18.82
CA GLY A 155 15.75 9.03 19.80
C GLY A 155 14.25 8.97 19.56
N ILE A 156 13.77 8.19 18.59
CA ILE A 156 12.36 8.02 18.25
C ILE A 156 11.69 7.04 19.20
N ALA A 157 10.48 7.36 19.67
CA ALA A 157 9.63 6.43 20.39
C ALA A 157 8.82 5.59 19.39
N ILE A 158 8.96 4.26 19.45
CA ILE A 158 8.27 3.35 18.53
C ILE A 158 6.99 2.81 19.18
N ARG A 159 5.92 2.73 18.40
CA ARG A 159 4.66 2.08 18.74
C ARG A 159 4.23 1.09 17.65
N GLU A 160 3.39 0.17 18.05
CA GLU A 160 2.73 -0.76 17.13
C GLU A 160 1.74 0.01 16.23
N GLY A 161 1.75 -0.25 14.92
CA GLY A 161 0.97 0.48 13.92
C GLY A 161 -0.08 -0.35 13.19
N GLU A 162 -0.07 -1.69 13.31
CA GLU A 162 -1.04 -2.57 12.65
C GLU A 162 -2.47 -2.23 13.09
N SER A 163 -2.70 -2.13 14.40
CA SER A 163 -4.01 -1.81 14.98
C SER A 163 -4.54 -0.44 14.54
N LEU A 164 -3.64 0.54 14.31
CA LEU A 164 -4.01 1.85 13.79
C LEU A 164 -4.52 1.76 12.35
N MET A 165 -3.82 0.99 11.51
CA MET A 165 -4.23 0.79 10.12
C MET A 165 -5.52 -0.01 10.01
N GLU A 166 -5.70 -1.06 10.83
CA GLU A 166 -6.96 -1.80 10.89
C GLU A 166 -8.12 -0.88 11.31
N SER A 167 -7.93 -0.04 12.33
CA SER A 167 -8.92 0.93 12.79
C SER A 167 -9.22 2.01 11.73
N ALA A 168 -8.23 2.43 10.96
CA ALA A 168 -8.44 3.35 9.84
C ALA A 168 -9.33 2.72 8.76
N ARG A 169 -9.11 1.43 8.44
CA ARG A 169 -9.77 0.72 7.34
C ARG A 169 -11.15 0.18 7.68
N VAL A 170 -11.51 0.03 8.96
CA VAL A 170 -12.75 -0.64 9.38
C VAL A 170 -14.02 0.10 8.92
N ILE A 171 -14.03 1.42 8.94
CA ILE A 171 -15.17 2.25 8.50
C ILE A 171 -14.92 2.73 7.08
N LYS A 172 -15.87 2.39 6.18
CA LYS A 172 -15.81 2.75 4.75
C LYS A 172 -16.68 3.98 4.49
N SER A 173 -16.16 4.89 3.66
CA SER A 173 -16.98 5.99 3.10
C SER A 173 -17.91 5.48 2.00
N ASP A 174 -18.90 6.31 1.64
CA ASP A 174 -19.79 6.01 0.52
C ASP A 174 -19.01 5.84 -0.80
N SER A 175 -17.97 6.64 -1.02
CA SER A 175 -17.09 6.54 -2.17
C SER A 175 -16.33 5.20 -2.19
N GLU A 176 -15.81 4.74 -1.04
CA GLU A 176 -15.19 3.40 -0.95
C GLU A 176 -16.19 2.28 -1.20
N LEU A 177 -17.43 2.41 -0.69
CA LEU A 177 -18.48 1.43 -0.93
C LEU A 177 -18.85 1.35 -2.42
N GLU A 178 -18.81 2.45 -3.15
CA GLU A 178 -19.03 2.46 -4.59
C GLU A 178 -17.91 1.73 -5.34
N LEU A 179 -16.63 1.98 -4.98
CA LEU A 179 -15.48 1.24 -5.51
C LEU A 179 -15.56 -0.25 -5.19
N MET A 180 -15.95 -0.61 -3.97
CA MET A 180 -16.10 -2.01 -3.55
C MET A 180 -17.22 -2.71 -4.33
N ARG A 181 -18.36 -2.05 -4.55
CA ARG A 181 -19.45 -2.59 -5.39
C ARG A 181 -19.00 -2.86 -6.81
N TRP A 182 -18.19 -1.97 -7.36
CA TRP A 182 -17.59 -2.20 -8.68
C TRP A 182 -16.64 -3.40 -8.68
N THR A 183 -15.75 -3.49 -7.72
CA THR A 183 -14.83 -4.63 -7.56
C THR A 183 -15.60 -5.95 -7.45
N MET A 184 -16.70 -5.98 -6.70
CA MET A 184 -17.56 -7.17 -6.58
C MET A 184 -18.18 -7.57 -7.91
N ARG A 185 -18.63 -6.62 -8.73
CA ARG A 185 -19.16 -6.93 -10.09
C ARG A 185 -18.11 -7.57 -10.99
N VAL A 186 -16.85 -7.13 -10.91
CA VAL A 186 -15.76 -7.75 -11.65
C VAL A 186 -15.49 -9.18 -11.16
N CYS A 187 -15.50 -9.39 -9.84
CA CYS A 187 -15.40 -10.73 -9.26
C CYS A 187 -16.55 -11.65 -9.70
N GLU A 188 -17.78 -11.15 -9.65
CA GLU A 188 -18.96 -11.88 -10.11
C GLU A 188 -18.84 -12.31 -11.58
N ALA A 189 -18.37 -11.42 -12.45
CA ALA A 189 -18.11 -11.75 -13.86
C ALA A 189 -17.05 -12.84 -14.02
N GLY A 190 -15.99 -12.80 -13.19
CA GLY A 190 -14.95 -13.84 -13.19
C GLY A 190 -15.48 -15.20 -12.71
N VAL A 191 -16.26 -15.22 -11.64
CA VAL A 191 -16.90 -16.45 -11.13
C VAL A 191 -17.93 -16.99 -12.14
N GLN A 192 -18.72 -16.12 -12.75
CA GLN A 192 -19.65 -16.54 -13.80
C GLN A 192 -18.92 -17.16 -15.00
N ARG A 193 -17.76 -16.61 -15.36
CA ARG A 193 -16.92 -17.20 -16.41
C ARG A 193 -16.44 -18.61 -16.04
N MET A 194 -15.98 -18.81 -14.81
CA MET A 194 -15.58 -20.14 -14.31
C MET A 194 -16.76 -21.13 -14.42
N PHE A 195 -17.96 -20.70 -14.03
CA PHE A 195 -19.16 -21.52 -14.13
C PHE A 195 -19.52 -21.88 -15.58
N ASP A 196 -19.42 -20.92 -16.51
CA ASP A 196 -19.76 -21.12 -17.92
C ASP A 196 -18.79 -22.04 -18.66
N GLU A 197 -17.52 -22.09 -18.21
CA GLU A 197 -16.44 -22.86 -18.85
C GLU A 197 -16.15 -24.20 -18.14
N LEU A 198 -16.84 -24.49 -17.03
CA LEU A 198 -16.65 -25.71 -16.25
C LEU A 198 -17.13 -26.93 -17.04
N GLU A 199 -16.23 -27.88 -17.30
CA GLU A 199 -16.50 -29.13 -18.01
C GLU A 199 -16.00 -30.34 -17.19
N PRO A 200 -16.66 -31.51 -17.31
CA PRO A 200 -16.17 -32.73 -16.69
C PRO A 200 -14.76 -33.11 -17.19
N GLY A 201 -13.84 -33.35 -16.24
CA GLY A 201 -12.44 -33.67 -16.52
C GLY A 201 -11.49 -32.49 -16.43
N MET A 202 -12.00 -31.26 -16.27
CA MET A 202 -11.18 -30.06 -16.01
C MET A 202 -10.56 -30.15 -14.62
N ASN A 203 -9.29 -29.75 -14.48
CA ASN A 203 -8.65 -29.63 -13.17
C ASN A 203 -8.84 -28.23 -12.56
N GLU A 204 -8.57 -28.10 -11.27
CA GLU A 204 -8.75 -26.84 -10.52
C GLU A 204 -7.93 -25.67 -11.08
N GLN A 205 -6.72 -25.94 -11.58
CA GLN A 205 -5.85 -24.87 -12.13
C GLN A 205 -6.37 -24.35 -13.45
N GLU A 206 -6.90 -25.23 -14.31
CA GLU A 206 -7.56 -24.82 -15.57
C GLU A 206 -8.76 -23.93 -15.27
N LEU A 207 -9.61 -24.35 -14.32
CA LEU A 207 -10.77 -23.56 -13.90
C LEU A 207 -10.34 -22.21 -13.30
N TRP A 208 -9.35 -22.21 -12.41
CA TRP A 208 -8.83 -21.00 -11.79
C TRP A 208 -8.18 -20.02 -12.77
N SER A 209 -7.61 -20.54 -13.88
CA SER A 209 -7.03 -19.69 -14.92
C SER A 209 -8.06 -18.74 -15.55
N TRP A 210 -9.32 -19.11 -15.62
CA TRP A 210 -10.40 -18.25 -16.12
C TRP A 210 -10.65 -17.06 -15.22
N LEU A 211 -10.64 -17.24 -13.89
CA LEU A 211 -10.75 -16.15 -12.95
C LEU A 211 -9.60 -15.15 -13.08
N HIS A 212 -8.38 -15.66 -13.20
CA HIS A 212 -7.20 -14.82 -13.45
C HIS A 212 -7.28 -14.06 -14.77
N TYR A 213 -7.71 -14.72 -15.82
CA TYR A 213 -7.89 -14.08 -17.12
C TYR A 213 -8.83 -12.88 -17.05
N GLU A 214 -10.00 -13.03 -16.42
CA GLU A 214 -10.96 -11.95 -16.28
C GLU A 214 -10.39 -10.81 -15.41
N ASN A 215 -9.81 -11.13 -14.27
CA ASN A 215 -9.21 -10.15 -13.37
C ASN A 215 -8.08 -9.34 -14.03
N VAL A 216 -7.23 -9.97 -14.84
CA VAL A 216 -6.14 -9.29 -15.54
C VAL A 216 -6.67 -8.47 -16.71
N ARG A 217 -7.65 -9.01 -17.48
CA ARG A 217 -8.27 -8.33 -18.60
C ARG A 217 -8.94 -7.01 -18.18
N ASP A 218 -9.63 -7.04 -17.06
CA ASP A 218 -10.38 -5.89 -16.54
C ASP A 218 -9.61 -5.06 -15.49
N ARG A 219 -8.32 -5.38 -15.26
CA ARG A 219 -7.45 -4.77 -14.23
C ARG A 219 -7.38 -3.23 -14.28
N LYS A 220 -7.56 -2.62 -15.45
CA LYS A 220 -7.66 -1.15 -15.57
C LYS A 220 -8.89 -0.56 -14.87
N SER A 221 -9.81 -1.42 -14.43
CA SER A 221 -11.06 -1.03 -13.79
C SER A 221 -11.06 -1.25 -12.28
N VAL A 222 -10.03 -1.91 -11.73
CA VAL A 222 -10.00 -2.40 -10.33
C VAL A 222 -8.75 -1.90 -9.57
N VAL A 223 -7.83 -1.23 -10.22
CA VAL A 223 -6.60 -0.71 -9.59
C VAL A 223 -6.81 0.69 -9.07
#